data_b81929f0694258bf6fe8a631912855f2
#
_entry.id   b81929f0694258bf6fe8a631912855f2
#
_cell.length_a   1.000
_cell.length_b   1.000
_cell.length_c   1.000
_cell.angle_alpha   90.00
_cell.angle_beta   90.00
_cell.angle_gamma   90.00
#
_symmetry.space_group_name_H-M   'P 1'
#
loop_
_entity.id
_entity.type
_entity.pdbx_description
1 polymer ?
#
loop_
_entity_poly.entity_id
_entity_poly.type
_entity_poly.pdbx_seq_one_letter_code
_entity_poly.pdbx_strand_id
1 'polypeptide(L)'
;MRKLNTTLLAGLAVTSLIYAGAVGADDERHRVKATLSGFQETPSTLSSPGSGRFTAKIDDDAQTIDYRLSYEGLEAPAIAAHIHLGARATSGGVSAFLCSGGNKPACPPSGGTVTGTITPADIIGPTAQGIAPGEFAEVVRAIRNGAVYANVHSTLRPGGEIRGQLRADEEDD
;
A
#
# COMPACT_ATOMS: atom_id res chain seq x y z
N MET A 1 -64.21 -39.30 40.01
CA MET A 1 -63.33 -38.15 40.11
C MET A 1 -62.07 -38.42 39.28
N ARG A 2 -62.01 -37.84 38.05
CA ARG A 2 -60.87 -38.01 37.15
C ARG A 2 -59.99 -36.78 37.26
N LYS A 3 -58.71 -36.98 37.60
CA LYS A 3 -57.72 -35.92 37.62
C LYS A 3 -57.12 -35.75 36.23
N LEU A 4 -57.25 -34.57 35.63
CA LEU A 4 -56.53 -34.17 34.42
C LEU A 4 -55.07 -33.78 34.79
N ASN A 5 -54.10 -34.46 34.20
CA ASN A 5 -52.71 -34.03 34.24
C ASN A 5 -52.47 -33.14 33.03
N THR A 6 -52.13 -31.88 33.26
CA THR A 6 -51.71 -30.94 32.23
C THR A 6 -50.17 -30.96 32.17
N THR A 7 -49.63 -31.51 31.08
CA THR A 7 -48.19 -31.51 30.81
C THR A 7 -47.82 -30.20 30.12
N LEU A 8 -47.03 -29.34 30.77
CA LEU A 8 -46.44 -28.18 30.14
C LEU A 8 -45.24 -28.63 29.29
N LEU A 9 -45.26 -28.42 27.96
CA LEU A 9 -44.09 -28.48 27.10
C LEU A 9 -43.36 -27.12 27.18
N ALA A 10 -42.20 -27.10 27.75
CA ALA A 10 -41.24 -25.95 27.64
C ALA A 10 -40.52 -26.03 26.31
N GLY A 11 -40.85 -25.16 25.39
CA GLY A 11 -40.10 -24.99 24.12
C GLY A 11 -38.77 -24.26 24.37
N LEU A 12 -37.68 -24.94 24.11
CA LEU A 12 -36.34 -24.33 24.08
C LEU A 12 -36.20 -23.58 22.76
N ALA A 13 -36.21 -22.25 22.79
CA ALA A 13 -35.84 -21.42 21.64
C ALA A 13 -34.32 -21.33 21.56
N VAL A 14 -33.73 -22.02 20.60
CA VAL A 14 -32.30 -21.88 20.27
C VAL A 14 -32.15 -20.63 19.40
N THR A 15 -31.72 -19.53 19.99
CA THR A 15 -31.29 -18.34 19.23
C THR A 15 -29.89 -18.57 18.67
N SER A 16 -29.84 -18.90 17.39
CA SER A 16 -28.57 -18.92 16.63
C SER A 16 -28.09 -17.48 16.44
N LEU A 17 -27.07 -17.07 17.21
CA LEU A 17 -26.32 -15.85 16.92
C LEU A 17 -25.51 -16.10 15.64
N ILE A 18 -25.92 -15.47 14.53
CA ILE A 18 -25.12 -15.42 13.30
C ILE A 18 -24.02 -14.40 13.55
N TYR A 19 -22.79 -14.88 13.75
CA TYR A 19 -21.59 -14.07 13.78
C TYR A 19 -21.24 -13.75 12.29
N ALA A 20 -21.88 -12.74 11.74
CA ALA A 20 -21.51 -12.19 10.45
C ALA A 20 -20.75 -10.88 10.70
N GLY A 21 -19.45 -10.83 10.39
CA GLY A 21 -18.82 -9.54 10.24
C GLY A 21 -17.49 -9.30 10.95
N ALA A 22 -16.47 -10.13 10.68
CA ALA A 22 -15.10 -9.73 11.04
C ALA A 22 -14.07 -9.99 9.92
N VAL A 23 -14.47 -10.58 8.80
CA VAL A 23 -13.54 -10.98 7.73
C VAL A 23 -13.23 -9.82 6.78
N GLY A 24 -14.09 -8.82 6.65
CA GLY A 24 -13.90 -7.69 5.73
C GLY A 24 -12.89 -6.65 6.25
N ALA A 25 -13.03 -6.20 7.48
CA ALA A 25 -12.24 -5.09 8.04
C ALA A 25 -10.77 -5.42 8.30
N ASP A 26 -10.39 -6.70 8.39
CA ASP A 26 -9.01 -7.13 8.59
C ASP A 26 -8.26 -7.22 7.25
N ASP A 27 -8.93 -7.64 6.17
CA ASP A 27 -8.35 -7.68 4.81
C ASP A 27 -8.11 -6.27 4.25
N GLU A 28 -8.95 -5.29 4.58
CA GLU A 28 -8.81 -3.88 4.15
C GLU A 28 -7.60 -3.18 4.78
N ARG A 29 -7.31 -3.42 6.06
CA ARG A 29 -6.13 -2.88 6.74
C ARG A 29 -4.80 -3.36 6.17
N HIS A 30 -4.82 -4.45 5.40
CA HIS A 30 -3.66 -5.01 4.75
C HIS A 30 -3.49 -4.53 3.29
N ARG A 31 -4.47 -3.82 2.73
CA ARG A 31 -4.41 -3.26 1.38
C ARG A 31 -4.12 -1.78 1.40
N VAL A 32 -3.27 -1.35 0.50
CA VAL A 32 -2.94 0.07 0.31
C VAL A 32 -2.96 0.44 -1.16
N LYS A 33 -3.37 1.68 -1.44
CA LYS A 33 -3.42 2.24 -2.79
C LYS A 33 -2.84 3.65 -2.83
N ALA A 34 -2.41 4.07 -4.02
CA ALA A 34 -2.08 5.44 -4.34
C ALA A 34 -2.36 5.73 -5.81
N THR A 35 -2.87 6.92 -6.10
CA THR A 35 -2.89 7.49 -7.45
C THR A 35 -1.74 8.46 -7.56
N LEU A 36 -0.89 8.29 -8.59
CA LEU A 36 0.31 9.09 -8.81
C LEU A 36 0.06 10.14 -9.89
N SER A 37 0.54 11.36 -9.64
CA SER A 37 0.52 12.46 -10.59
C SER A 37 1.66 13.45 -10.31
N GLY A 38 2.05 14.25 -11.29
CA GLY A 38 3.03 15.30 -11.12
C GLY A 38 2.57 16.39 -10.13
N PHE A 39 1.26 16.58 -9.97
CA PHE A 39 0.69 17.56 -9.03
C PHE A 39 0.95 17.23 -7.54
N GLN A 40 1.36 16.01 -7.24
CA GLN A 40 1.73 15.58 -5.88
C GLN A 40 3.24 15.61 -5.62
N GLU A 41 4.05 16.01 -6.61
CA GLU A 41 5.50 16.09 -6.47
C GLU A 41 5.96 17.15 -5.46
N THR A 42 7.13 16.93 -4.91
CA THR A 42 7.80 17.81 -3.94
C THR A 42 9.30 17.92 -4.26
N PRO A 43 9.94 19.05 -3.92
CA PRO A 43 9.41 20.27 -3.28
C PRO A 43 8.58 21.14 -4.22
N SER A 44 8.55 20.83 -5.53
CA SER A 44 7.79 21.59 -6.53
C SER A 44 6.78 20.69 -7.21
N THR A 45 5.55 21.16 -7.27
CA THR A 45 4.49 20.56 -8.09
C THR A 45 4.89 20.58 -9.56
N LEU A 46 4.67 19.47 -10.28
CA LEU A 46 4.95 19.34 -11.70
C LEU A 46 3.65 19.25 -12.50
N SER A 47 3.60 19.97 -13.62
CA SER A 47 2.55 19.84 -14.64
C SER A 47 2.97 18.79 -15.68
N SER A 48 3.18 17.53 -15.24
CA SER A 48 3.45 16.41 -16.14
C SER A 48 2.14 15.75 -16.58
N PRO A 49 2.03 15.28 -17.82
CA PRO A 49 0.93 14.43 -18.29
C PRO A 49 1.00 13.01 -17.69
N GLY A 50 2.10 12.67 -17.04
CA GLY A 50 2.32 11.37 -16.41
C GLY A 50 1.29 11.07 -15.34
N SER A 51 0.82 9.82 -15.34
CA SER A 51 -0.11 9.29 -14.35
C SER A 51 0.26 7.87 -13.94
N GLY A 52 -0.18 7.46 -12.74
CA GLY A 52 0.09 6.10 -12.27
C GLY A 52 -0.84 5.67 -11.15
N ARG A 53 -0.82 4.37 -10.91
CA ARG A 53 -1.52 3.72 -9.80
C ARG A 53 -0.60 2.71 -9.12
N PHE A 54 -0.55 2.79 -7.81
CA PHE A 54 0.10 1.80 -6.95
C PHE A 54 -0.96 1.10 -6.13
N THR A 55 -0.85 -0.21 -6.01
CA THR A 55 -1.62 -1.03 -5.07
C THR A 55 -0.69 -2.05 -4.43
N ALA A 56 -0.93 -2.37 -3.16
CA ALA A 56 -0.18 -3.43 -2.49
C ALA A 56 -1.03 -4.13 -1.44
N LYS A 57 -0.63 -5.37 -1.12
CA LYS A 57 -1.12 -6.14 0.01
C LYS A 57 0.04 -6.37 0.98
N ILE A 58 -0.17 -6.06 2.25
CA ILE A 58 0.78 -6.28 3.34
C ILE A 58 0.41 -7.58 4.03
N ASP A 59 1.39 -8.44 4.25
CA ASP A 59 1.30 -9.64 5.08
C ASP A 59 2.32 -9.49 6.22
N ASP A 60 1.83 -9.27 7.43
CA ASP A 60 2.67 -9.06 8.61
C ASP A 60 3.36 -10.36 9.06
N ASP A 61 2.69 -11.49 8.94
CA ASP A 61 3.22 -12.80 9.37
C ASP A 61 4.33 -13.28 8.43
N ALA A 62 4.10 -13.14 7.11
CA ALA A 62 5.10 -13.47 6.10
C ALA A 62 6.17 -12.37 5.94
N GLN A 63 5.95 -11.19 6.52
CA GLN A 63 6.77 -9.99 6.35
C GLN A 63 6.96 -9.63 4.87
N THR A 64 5.87 -9.54 4.11
CA THR A 64 5.89 -9.20 2.70
C THR A 64 4.92 -8.05 2.36
N ILE A 65 5.29 -7.28 1.33
CA ILE A 65 4.40 -6.33 0.67
C ILE A 65 4.38 -6.70 -0.81
N ASP A 66 3.30 -7.36 -1.24
CA ASP A 66 3.08 -7.65 -2.66
C ASP A 66 2.50 -6.44 -3.35
N TYR A 67 3.18 -5.91 -4.35
CA TYR A 67 2.80 -4.66 -5.00
C TYR A 67 2.56 -4.81 -6.50
N ARG A 68 1.76 -3.87 -7.02
CA ARG A 68 1.57 -3.57 -8.43
C ARG A 68 1.67 -2.07 -8.63
N LEU A 69 2.59 -1.63 -9.48
CA LEU A 69 2.72 -0.26 -9.95
C LEU A 69 2.43 -0.23 -11.46
N SER A 70 1.50 0.61 -11.88
CA SER A 70 1.28 0.93 -13.31
C SER A 70 1.44 2.43 -13.51
N TYR A 71 2.02 2.82 -14.64
CA TYR A 71 2.19 4.23 -15.02
C TYR A 71 2.24 4.39 -16.54
N GLU A 72 1.92 5.59 -16.99
CA GLU A 72 1.90 5.96 -18.41
C GLU A 72 2.07 7.47 -18.57
N GLY A 73 2.34 7.91 -19.81
CA GLY A 73 2.34 9.33 -20.18
C GLY A 73 3.49 10.15 -19.58
N LEU A 74 4.58 9.52 -19.10
CA LEU A 74 5.74 10.25 -18.62
C LEU A 74 6.36 11.09 -19.76
N GLU A 75 6.96 12.23 -19.42
CA GLU A 75 7.61 13.15 -20.39
C GLU A 75 8.91 12.54 -20.97
N ALA A 76 9.49 11.54 -20.31
CA ALA A 76 10.72 10.88 -20.71
C ALA A 76 10.78 9.44 -20.17
N PRO A 77 11.71 8.57 -20.67
CA PRO A 77 11.83 7.20 -20.19
C PRO A 77 11.98 7.09 -18.67
N ALA A 78 11.19 6.19 -18.06
CA ALA A 78 11.31 5.87 -16.64
C ALA A 78 12.69 5.25 -16.33
N ILE A 79 13.33 5.71 -15.26
CA ILE A 79 14.64 5.22 -14.82
C ILE A 79 14.60 4.48 -13.49
N ALA A 80 13.66 4.78 -12.62
CA ALA A 80 13.47 4.13 -11.33
C ALA A 80 12.07 4.37 -10.76
N ALA A 81 11.64 3.51 -9.84
CA ALA A 81 10.52 3.77 -8.97
C ALA A 81 10.79 3.24 -7.56
N HIS A 82 10.29 3.95 -6.56
CA HIS A 82 10.55 3.69 -5.15
C HIS A 82 9.29 3.89 -4.30
N ILE A 83 9.33 3.34 -3.07
CA ILE A 83 8.56 3.89 -1.94
C ILE A 83 9.50 4.68 -1.03
N HIS A 84 9.01 5.78 -0.49
CA HIS A 84 9.76 6.73 0.32
C HIS A 84 9.06 7.00 1.65
N LEU A 85 9.83 7.22 2.72
CA LEU A 85 9.32 7.70 4.00
C LEU A 85 9.13 9.21 3.94
N GLY A 86 7.90 9.67 3.84
CA GLY A 86 7.55 11.09 3.82
C GLY A 86 6.04 11.28 3.93
N ALA A 87 5.62 12.20 4.77
CA ALA A 87 4.22 12.62 4.85
C ALA A 87 3.81 13.37 3.57
N ARG A 88 2.50 13.63 3.42
CA ARG A 88 1.98 14.43 2.30
C ARG A 88 2.72 15.77 2.20
N ALA A 89 3.08 16.14 1.00
CA ALA A 89 3.79 17.38 0.66
C ALA A 89 5.18 17.53 1.31
N THR A 90 5.80 16.42 1.73
CA THR A 90 7.20 16.42 2.19
C THR A 90 8.03 15.43 1.37
N SER A 91 9.28 15.78 1.09
CA SER A 91 10.25 14.85 0.51
C SER A 91 10.84 13.96 1.61
N GLY A 92 11.15 12.71 1.27
CA GLY A 92 11.77 11.77 2.18
C GLY A 92 12.72 10.80 1.49
N GLY A 93 13.46 10.04 2.28
CA GLY A 93 14.41 9.07 1.78
C GLY A 93 13.74 7.81 1.23
N VAL A 94 14.47 7.07 0.40
CA VAL A 94 14.02 5.80 -0.19
C VAL A 94 13.94 4.72 0.89
N SER A 95 12.80 4.02 0.95
CA SER A 95 12.62 2.85 1.82
C SER A 95 12.86 1.54 1.06
N ALA A 96 12.32 1.41 -0.15
CA ALA A 96 12.54 0.25 -1.01
C ALA A 96 12.35 0.59 -2.49
N PHE A 97 13.04 -0.14 -3.36
CA PHE A 97 12.86 -0.06 -4.81
C PHE A 97 11.60 -0.82 -5.25
N LEU A 98 10.94 -0.28 -6.27
CA LEU A 98 9.84 -0.94 -6.99
C LEU A 98 10.29 -1.43 -8.37
N CYS A 99 11.19 -0.71 -9.04
CA CYS A 99 11.86 -1.15 -10.26
C CYS A 99 13.21 -0.43 -10.45
N SER A 100 14.08 -1.00 -11.28
CA SER A 100 15.43 -0.49 -11.64
C SER A 100 16.34 -0.23 -10.44
N GLY A 101 16.30 -1.12 -9.44
CA GLY A 101 17.23 -1.07 -8.29
C GLY A 101 17.08 -2.29 -7.39
N GLY A 102 18.11 -2.58 -6.60
CA GLY A 102 18.18 -3.81 -5.82
C GLY A 102 18.07 -5.04 -6.72
N ASN A 103 17.19 -5.97 -6.35
CA ASN A 103 16.83 -7.17 -7.12
C ASN A 103 15.54 -7.00 -7.94
N LYS A 104 15.03 -5.77 -8.10
CA LYS A 104 13.76 -5.51 -8.79
C LYS A 104 13.96 -5.45 -10.31
N PRO A 105 12.93 -5.82 -11.11
CA PRO A 105 12.99 -5.75 -12.57
C PRO A 105 13.22 -4.33 -13.06
N ALA A 106 13.66 -4.19 -14.31
CA ALA A 106 13.77 -2.88 -14.97
C ALA A 106 12.40 -2.20 -15.06
N CYS A 107 12.37 -0.89 -14.87
CA CYS A 107 11.18 -0.10 -15.13
C CYS A 107 10.85 -0.11 -16.63
N PRO A 108 9.60 -0.36 -17.06
CA PRO A 108 9.17 -0.15 -18.43
C PRO A 108 9.40 1.31 -18.86
N PRO A 109 10.27 1.61 -19.84
CA PRO A 109 10.71 2.99 -20.09
C PRO A 109 9.57 3.91 -20.57
N SER A 110 8.64 3.39 -21.35
CA SER A 110 7.54 4.19 -21.94
C SER A 110 6.21 4.08 -21.18
N GLY A 111 6.23 3.49 -19.98
CA GLY A 111 5.04 3.14 -19.23
C GLY A 111 4.70 1.67 -19.31
N GLY A 112 3.89 1.20 -18.36
CA GLY A 112 3.49 -0.20 -18.22
C GLY A 112 3.21 -0.58 -16.78
N THR A 113 3.32 -1.88 -16.51
CA THR A 113 3.07 -2.42 -15.16
C THR A 113 4.30 -3.17 -14.66
N VAL A 114 4.64 -2.91 -13.39
CA VAL A 114 5.62 -3.67 -12.61
C VAL A 114 4.90 -4.32 -11.44
N THR A 115 5.21 -5.57 -11.16
CA THR A 115 4.78 -6.29 -9.95
C THR A 115 6.00 -6.85 -9.24
N GLY A 116 5.89 -7.01 -7.93
CA GLY A 116 6.95 -7.61 -7.13
C GLY A 116 6.55 -7.71 -5.67
N THR A 117 7.47 -8.27 -4.89
CA THR A 117 7.33 -8.40 -3.44
C THR A 117 8.47 -7.62 -2.77
N ILE A 118 8.15 -6.83 -1.75
CA ILE A 118 9.13 -6.22 -0.83
C ILE A 118 9.19 -7.10 0.40
N THR A 119 10.40 -7.49 0.78
CA THR A 119 10.72 -8.27 1.99
C THR A 119 11.62 -7.45 2.91
N PRO A 120 11.93 -7.89 4.14
CA PRO A 120 12.92 -7.21 4.98
C PRO A 120 14.26 -6.94 4.28
N ALA A 121 14.73 -7.86 3.43
CA ALA A 121 15.98 -7.70 2.68
C ALA A 121 15.96 -6.56 1.64
N ASP A 122 14.77 -6.11 1.24
CA ASP A 122 14.59 -5.01 0.28
C ASP A 122 14.52 -3.63 0.95
N ILE A 123 14.37 -3.58 2.28
CA ILE A 123 14.33 -2.33 3.02
C ILE A 123 15.75 -1.78 3.18
N ILE A 124 16.00 -0.62 2.58
CA ILE A 124 17.32 0.03 2.57
C ILE A 124 17.43 1.25 3.51
N GLY A 125 16.32 1.65 4.11
CA GLY A 125 16.27 2.81 4.99
C GLY A 125 14.92 3.55 4.96
N PRO A 126 14.94 4.88 5.17
CA PRO A 126 16.07 5.79 5.32
C PRO A 126 16.59 5.91 6.76
N THR A 127 17.84 5.59 6.99
CA THR A 127 18.45 5.57 8.34
C THR A 127 18.43 6.96 9.02
N ALA A 128 18.63 8.03 8.24
CA ALA A 128 18.57 9.40 8.76
C ALA A 128 17.16 9.82 9.26
N GLN A 129 16.12 9.07 8.88
CA GLN A 129 14.74 9.29 9.33
C GLN A 129 14.28 8.20 10.31
N GLY A 130 15.17 7.34 10.80
CA GLY A 130 14.91 6.36 11.84
C GLY A 130 14.46 4.99 11.34
N ILE A 131 14.64 4.65 10.06
CA ILE A 131 14.44 3.29 9.52
C ILE A 131 15.79 2.73 9.08
N ALA A 132 16.31 1.71 9.78
CA ALA A 132 17.52 1.02 9.37
C ALA A 132 17.22 -0.02 8.26
N PRO A 133 18.25 -0.46 7.49
CA PRO A 133 18.07 -1.56 6.56
C PRO A 133 17.52 -2.80 7.25
N GLY A 134 16.51 -3.44 6.63
CA GLY A 134 15.84 -4.63 7.17
C GLY A 134 14.66 -4.35 8.10
N GLU A 135 14.43 -3.13 8.54
CA GLU A 135 13.34 -2.77 9.46
C GLU A 135 11.97 -2.72 8.77
N PHE A 136 11.49 -3.86 8.33
CA PHE A 136 10.21 -4.03 7.64
C PHE A 136 9.03 -3.49 8.45
N ALA A 137 8.96 -3.82 9.74
CA ALA A 137 7.87 -3.40 10.62
C ALA A 137 7.76 -1.87 10.73
N GLU A 138 8.89 -1.14 10.69
CA GLU A 138 8.91 0.32 10.72
C GLU A 138 8.33 0.91 9.42
N VAL A 139 8.64 0.31 8.26
CA VAL A 139 8.05 0.71 6.98
C VAL A 139 6.54 0.46 6.98
N VAL A 140 6.07 -0.71 7.45
CA VAL A 140 4.64 -1.01 7.54
C VAL A 140 3.94 -0.05 8.50
N ARG A 141 4.54 0.25 9.65
CA ARG A 141 4.03 1.26 10.58
C ARG A 141 3.91 2.63 9.92
N ALA A 142 4.91 3.05 9.15
CA ALA A 142 4.87 4.31 8.41
C ALA A 142 3.79 4.33 7.32
N ILE A 143 3.58 3.23 6.59
CA ILE A 143 2.50 3.08 5.60
C ILE A 143 1.14 3.28 6.27
N ARG A 144 0.88 2.59 7.39
CA ARG A 144 -0.39 2.67 8.15
C ARG A 144 -0.66 4.07 8.72
N ASN A 145 0.39 4.83 8.97
CA ASN A 145 0.28 6.23 9.41
C ASN A 145 0.21 7.23 8.23
N GLY A 146 0.09 6.75 6.97
CA GLY A 146 0.02 7.61 5.79
C GLY A 146 1.31 8.42 5.55
N ALA A 147 2.45 7.95 6.06
CA ALA A 147 3.75 8.60 5.95
C ALA A 147 4.67 7.95 4.90
N VAL A 148 4.11 7.25 3.92
CA VAL A 148 4.85 6.66 2.80
C VAL A 148 4.21 7.07 1.48
N TYR A 149 5.01 7.31 0.46
CA TYR A 149 4.53 7.57 -0.89
C TYR A 149 5.29 6.72 -1.93
N ALA A 150 4.62 6.42 -3.04
CA ALA A 150 5.24 5.86 -4.24
C ALA A 150 5.65 6.99 -5.18
N ASN A 151 6.80 6.84 -5.85
CA ASN A 151 7.35 7.82 -6.77
C ASN A 151 7.96 7.12 -7.99
N VAL A 152 7.72 7.67 -9.18
CA VAL A 152 8.34 7.25 -10.45
C VAL A 152 9.21 8.38 -10.97
N HIS A 153 10.45 8.04 -11.34
CA HIS A 153 11.46 8.96 -11.82
C HIS A 153 11.69 8.74 -13.31
N SER A 154 11.87 9.80 -14.08
CA SER A 154 12.25 9.72 -15.50
C SER A 154 13.61 10.38 -15.74
N THR A 155 14.15 10.18 -16.95
CA THR A 155 15.42 10.83 -17.34
C THR A 155 15.31 12.35 -17.35
N LEU A 156 14.13 12.92 -17.60
CA LEU A 156 13.88 14.37 -17.54
C LEU A 156 13.65 14.85 -16.11
N ARG A 157 13.10 14.00 -15.26
CA ARG A 157 12.73 14.29 -13.87
C ARG A 157 13.38 13.28 -12.91
N PRO A 158 14.72 13.33 -12.76
CA PRO A 158 15.43 12.35 -11.92
C PRO A 158 15.11 12.49 -10.41
N GLY A 159 14.55 13.62 -9.98
CA GLY A 159 14.05 13.82 -8.63
C GLY A 159 12.65 13.27 -8.36
N GLY A 160 11.94 12.85 -9.42
CA GLY A 160 10.56 12.36 -9.40
C GLY A 160 9.72 13.08 -10.46
N GLU A 161 8.88 12.34 -11.17
CA GLU A 161 7.95 12.89 -12.16
C GLU A 161 6.50 12.76 -11.73
N ILE A 162 6.15 11.60 -11.16
CA ILE A 162 4.82 11.37 -10.59
C ILE A 162 4.93 10.72 -9.21
N ARG A 163 4.13 11.20 -8.29
CA ARG A 163 4.09 10.79 -6.88
C ARG A 163 2.68 10.54 -6.41
N GLY A 164 2.49 9.60 -5.47
CA GLY A 164 1.21 9.34 -4.81
C GLY A 164 1.39 8.87 -3.37
N GLN A 165 0.69 9.52 -2.42
CA GLN A 165 0.69 9.11 -1.02
C GLN A 165 -0.06 7.80 -0.87
N LEU A 166 0.56 6.81 -0.20
CA LEU A 166 -0.07 5.54 0.12
C LEU A 166 -1.15 5.74 1.20
N ARG A 167 -2.28 5.07 1.02
CA ARG A 167 -3.40 5.08 1.98
C ARG A 167 -3.97 3.66 2.07
N ALA A 168 -4.57 3.33 3.20
CA ALA A 168 -5.41 2.14 3.31
C ALA A 168 -6.45 2.14 2.18
N ASP A 169 -6.74 0.98 1.66
CA ASP A 169 -7.80 0.80 0.66
C ASP A 169 -9.13 0.76 1.43
N GLU A 170 -9.67 1.94 1.73
CA GLU A 170 -11.04 2.06 2.23
C GLU A 170 -11.96 1.82 1.04
N GLU A 171 -12.89 0.86 1.14
CA GLU A 171 -13.95 0.73 0.16
C GLU A 171 -14.79 2.02 0.23
N ASP A 172 -14.96 2.68 -0.92
CA ASP A 172 -15.87 3.82 -1.04
C ASP A 172 -17.30 3.28 -0.80
N ASP A 173 -17.89 3.64 0.36
CA ASP A 173 -19.31 3.41 0.69
C ASP A 173 -20.25 4.18 -0.26
#